data_a320692fa92ed4ada03f69f51da1a11f
#
_entry.id   a320692fa92ed4ada03f69f51da1a11f
#
_cell.length_a   1.000
_cell.length_b   1.000
_cell.length_c   1.000
_cell.angle_alpha   90.00
_cell.angle_beta   90.00
_cell.angle_gamma   90.00
#
_symmetry.space_group_name_H-M   'P 1'
#
loop_
_entity.id
_entity.type
_entity.pdbx_description
1 polymer ?
#
loop_
_entity_poly.entity_id
_entity_poly.type
_entity_poly.pdbx_seq_one_letter_code
_entity_poly.pdbx_strand_id
1 'polypeptide(L)'
;VANLADLPEGPDITPERAISRQSVPHRFTLAFVSEVPPTVPVVRHFKFSTLFTAQAGRRFNVFAGSDANGDGNPLSDRPGRLGRNTLEGPKFASFDLRIARPVRLGERVSAEFSADLFNLFNRVNVTDLNTVYGGIDLNVAPNPILGFNTPRDAANPRQFQYGVKLRF
;
A
#
# COMPACT_ATOMS: atom_id res chain seq x y z
N VAL A 1 19.78 -4.73 -13.13
CA VAL A 1 20.60 -3.56 -12.75
C VAL A 1 20.40 -3.35 -11.26
N ALA A 2 21.49 -3.38 -10.46
CA ALA A 2 21.40 -3.10 -9.03
C ALA A 2 20.94 -1.64 -8.81
N ASN A 3 20.01 -1.44 -7.88
CA ASN A 3 19.59 -0.09 -7.49
C ASN A 3 20.70 0.48 -6.60
N LEU A 4 21.27 1.63 -6.96
CA LEU A 4 22.34 2.29 -6.20
C LEU A 4 21.93 2.58 -4.75
N ALA A 5 20.65 2.84 -4.51
CA ALA A 5 20.10 3.03 -3.16
C ALA A 5 20.10 1.76 -2.28
N ASP A 6 20.32 0.59 -2.87
CA ASP A 6 20.38 -0.69 -2.17
C ASP A 6 21.84 -1.14 -1.89
N LEU A 7 22.82 -0.36 -2.33
CA LEU A 7 24.23 -0.62 -2.02
C LEU A 7 24.53 -0.33 -0.54
N PRO A 8 25.52 -1.01 0.05
CA PRO A 8 26.06 -0.66 1.37
C PRO A 8 26.63 0.75 1.38
N GLU A 9 26.51 1.45 2.51
CA GLU A 9 27.09 2.78 2.69
C GLU A 9 28.63 2.77 2.80
N GLY A 10 29.22 1.60 3.04
CA GLY A 10 30.66 1.44 3.18
C GLY A 10 31.07 -0.02 3.41
N PRO A 11 32.36 -0.27 3.72
CA PRO A 11 32.88 -1.61 3.92
C PRO A 11 32.35 -2.31 5.18
N ASP A 12 31.90 -1.54 6.19
CA ASP A 12 31.24 -2.10 7.36
C ASP A 12 29.75 -2.37 7.06
N ILE A 13 29.39 -3.64 6.97
CA ILE A 13 28.01 -4.08 6.69
C ILE A 13 27.15 -4.20 7.95
N THR A 14 27.66 -3.88 9.13
CA THR A 14 26.89 -3.98 10.38
C THR A 14 25.65 -3.09 10.38
N PRO A 15 25.69 -1.81 9.91
CA PRO A 15 24.53 -0.95 9.80
C PRO A 15 23.50 -1.39 8.74
N GLU A 16 23.89 -2.31 7.84
CA GLU A 16 23.04 -2.82 6.78
C GLU A 16 22.09 -3.94 7.26
N ARG A 17 22.33 -4.49 8.45
CA ARG A 17 21.45 -5.52 9.05
C ARG A 17 20.18 -4.85 9.57
N ALA A 18 19.08 -5.05 8.82
CA ALA A 18 17.82 -4.39 9.13
C ALA A 18 16.62 -5.23 8.66
N ILE A 19 15.44 -4.83 9.11
CA ILE A 19 14.18 -5.34 8.60
C ILE A 19 14.03 -4.95 7.12
N SER A 20 13.64 -5.89 6.27
CA SER A 20 13.44 -5.64 4.84
C SER A 20 12.36 -4.58 4.59
N ARG A 21 12.53 -3.76 3.55
CA ARG A 21 11.50 -2.84 3.04
C ARG A 21 10.19 -3.54 2.66
N GLN A 22 10.27 -4.82 2.28
CA GLN A 22 9.10 -5.63 1.93
C GLN A 22 8.40 -6.21 3.15
N SER A 23 9.00 -6.13 4.33
CA SER A 23 8.41 -6.67 5.56
C SER A 23 7.19 -5.88 5.96
N VAL A 24 6.09 -6.61 6.16
CA VAL A 24 4.85 -6.12 6.77
C VAL A 24 4.62 -6.97 8.02
N PRO A 25 4.99 -6.47 9.21
CA PRO A 25 4.98 -7.29 10.44
C PRO A 25 3.62 -7.88 10.77
N HIS A 26 2.56 -7.14 10.49
CA HIS A 26 1.19 -7.56 10.76
C HIS A 26 0.31 -7.26 9.58
N ARG A 27 -0.43 -8.28 9.12
CA ARG A 27 -1.49 -8.15 8.12
C ARG A 27 -2.72 -8.92 8.59
N PHE A 28 -3.84 -8.24 8.57
CA PHE A 28 -5.15 -8.81 8.82
C PHE A 28 -5.99 -8.72 7.55
N THR A 29 -6.64 -9.81 7.19
CA THR A 29 -7.56 -9.86 6.05
C THR A 29 -8.82 -10.59 6.49
N LEU A 30 -9.99 -9.98 6.26
CA LEU A 30 -11.30 -10.56 6.52
C LEU A 30 -12.08 -10.55 5.21
N ALA A 31 -12.52 -11.74 4.78
CA ALA A 31 -13.44 -11.90 3.66
C ALA A 31 -14.79 -12.40 4.16
N PHE A 32 -15.86 -11.82 3.65
CA PHE A 32 -17.23 -12.24 3.95
C PHE A 32 -18.05 -12.32 2.67
N VAL A 33 -18.83 -13.38 2.53
CA VAL A 33 -19.75 -13.59 1.40
C VAL A 33 -21.11 -13.96 1.94
N SER A 34 -22.16 -13.31 1.44
CA SER A 34 -23.55 -13.57 1.80
C SER A 34 -24.45 -13.48 0.58
N GLU A 35 -25.48 -14.29 0.56
CA GLU A 35 -26.57 -14.21 -0.41
C GLU A 35 -27.89 -13.95 0.32
N VAL A 36 -28.66 -12.99 -0.17
CA VAL A 36 -29.97 -12.67 0.41
C VAL A 36 -30.97 -13.75 0.00
N PRO A 37 -31.65 -14.39 0.97
CA PRO A 37 -32.58 -15.46 0.70
C PRO A 37 -33.78 -14.98 -0.12
N PRO A 38 -34.43 -15.89 -0.89
CA PRO A 38 -35.56 -15.56 -1.75
C PRO A 38 -36.79 -15.06 -0.99
N THR A 39 -36.85 -15.31 0.31
CA THR A 39 -37.94 -14.87 1.20
C THR A 39 -37.98 -13.38 1.45
N VAL A 40 -36.87 -12.64 1.18
CA VAL A 40 -36.80 -11.17 1.38
C VAL A 40 -37.18 -10.49 0.06
N PRO A 41 -38.35 -9.86 -0.05
CA PRO A 41 -38.78 -9.20 -1.28
C PRO A 41 -37.80 -8.07 -1.64
N VAL A 42 -37.80 -7.62 -2.91
CA VAL A 42 -36.97 -6.51 -3.46
C VAL A 42 -35.49 -6.84 -3.57
N VAL A 43 -34.82 -7.31 -2.48
CA VAL A 43 -33.38 -7.57 -2.44
C VAL A 43 -33.00 -9.04 -2.56
N ARG A 44 -34.00 -9.91 -2.83
CA ARG A 44 -33.77 -11.35 -3.03
C ARG A 44 -32.74 -11.62 -4.11
N HIS A 45 -31.91 -12.65 -3.88
CA HIS A 45 -30.85 -13.10 -4.79
C HIS A 45 -29.68 -12.11 -4.96
N PHE A 46 -29.65 -11.01 -4.21
CA PHE A 46 -28.42 -10.22 -4.16
C PHE A 46 -27.34 -10.99 -3.43
N LYS A 47 -26.15 -10.93 -3.99
CA LYS A 47 -24.91 -11.47 -3.41
C LYS A 47 -24.04 -10.31 -2.99
N PHE A 48 -23.56 -10.35 -1.75
CA PHE A 48 -22.63 -9.41 -1.19
C PHE A 48 -21.32 -10.10 -0.88
N SER A 49 -20.23 -9.55 -1.35
CA SER A 49 -18.89 -10.01 -1.00
C SER A 49 -18.09 -8.83 -0.52
N THR A 50 -17.46 -8.94 0.64
CA THR A 50 -16.62 -7.89 1.20
C THR A 50 -15.22 -8.42 1.45
N LEU A 51 -14.24 -7.56 1.26
CA LEU A 51 -12.86 -7.81 1.61
C LEU A 51 -12.33 -6.62 2.41
N PHE A 52 -11.99 -6.87 3.65
CA PHE A 52 -11.28 -5.90 4.49
C PHE A 52 -9.83 -6.32 4.62
N THR A 53 -8.92 -5.39 4.36
CA THR A 53 -7.48 -5.58 4.56
C THR A 53 -6.95 -4.46 5.42
N ALA A 54 -6.21 -4.81 6.46
CA ALA A 54 -5.44 -3.87 7.28
C ALA A 54 -4.02 -4.42 7.45
N GLN A 55 -3.02 -3.53 7.35
CA GLN A 55 -1.62 -3.93 7.54
C GLN A 55 -0.79 -2.84 8.18
N ALA A 56 0.28 -3.26 8.86
CA ALA A 56 1.28 -2.37 9.43
C ALA A 56 2.03 -1.60 8.33
N GLY A 57 2.61 -0.48 8.70
CA GLY A 57 3.49 0.29 7.82
C GLY A 57 4.72 -0.52 7.40
N ARG A 58 5.15 -0.29 6.16
CA ARG A 58 6.43 -0.81 5.65
C ARG A 58 7.58 0.00 6.22
N ARG A 59 8.78 -0.54 6.17
CA ARG A 59 9.99 0.16 6.54
C ARG A 59 10.59 0.87 5.33
N PHE A 60 11.13 2.06 5.56
CA PHE A 60 11.79 2.87 4.56
C PHE A 60 13.21 3.21 5.00
N ASN A 61 14.12 3.30 4.03
CA ASN A 61 15.46 3.81 4.26
C ASN A 61 15.41 5.33 4.27
N VAL A 62 16.17 5.96 5.16
CA VAL A 62 16.34 7.42 5.20
C VAL A 62 17.66 7.74 4.51
N PHE A 63 17.63 8.65 3.54
CA PHE A 63 18.81 9.04 2.77
C PHE A 63 19.28 10.46 3.15
N ALA A 64 20.57 10.64 3.19
CA ALA A 64 21.15 11.97 3.42
C ALA A 64 20.83 12.95 2.28
N GLY A 65 20.79 12.46 1.04
CA GLY A 65 20.60 13.29 -0.15
C GLY A 65 21.87 13.96 -0.64
N SER A 66 23.00 13.61 -0.06
CA SER A 66 24.34 14.04 -0.44
C SER A 66 25.33 12.91 -0.21
N ASP A 67 26.47 12.94 -0.90
CA ASP A 67 27.57 12.00 -0.70
C ASP A 67 28.27 12.35 0.63
N ALA A 68 27.90 11.63 1.68
CA ALA A 68 28.34 11.89 3.04
C ALA A 68 29.68 11.21 3.36
N ASN A 69 29.97 10.10 2.68
CA ASN A 69 31.16 9.30 2.91
C ASN A 69 32.27 9.54 1.85
N GLY A 70 31.96 10.29 0.77
CA GLY A 70 32.91 10.62 -0.29
C GLY A 70 33.20 9.49 -1.27
N ASP A 71 32.29 8.48 -1.36
CA ASP A 71 32.47 7.34 -2.27
C ASP A 71 31.90 7.56 -3.67
N GLY A 72 31.31 8.74 -3.92
CA GLY A 72 30.68 9.12 -5.19
C GLY A 72 29.24 8.63 -5.37
N ASN A 73 28.61 8.03 -4.35
CA ASN A 73 27.25 7.52 -4.42
C ASN A 73 26.31 8.15 -3.37
N PRO A 74 25.76 9.33 -3.62
CA PRO A 74 24.88 10.02 -2.67
C PRO A 74 23.54 9.30 -2.42
N LEU A 75 23.23 8.23 -3.16
CA LEU A 75 21.97 7.51 -3.05
C LEU A 75 21.97 6.42 -1.99
N SER A 76 23.15 6.01 -1.47
CA SER A 76 23.26 5.02 -0.40
C SER A 76 23.42 5.64 0.99
N ASP A 77 23.88 6.88 1.07
CA ASP A 77 24.28 7.53 2.31
C ASP A 77 23.10 7.87 3.21
N ARG A 78 23.27 7.65 4.50
CA ARG A 78 22.27 7.86 5.54
C ARG A 78 22.74 8.92 6.55
N PRO A 79 21.84 9.80 7.02
CA PRO A 79 22.22 10.84 7.98
C PRO A 79 22.57 10.21 9.33
N GLY A 80 23.60 10.73 10.01
CA GLY A 80 23.99 10.34 11.36
C GLY A 80 24.27 8.84 11.56
N ARG A 81 24.68 8.14 10.51
CA ARG A 81 24.87 6.67 10.49
C ARG A 81 23.63 5.89 10.92
N LEU A 82 22.45 6.36 10.57
CA LEU A 82 21.22 5.62 10.78
C LEU A 82 21.33 4.23 10.13
N GLY A 83 20.82 3.22 10.83
CA GLY A 83 20.66 1.89 10.24
C GLY A 83 19.70 1.90 9.06
N ARG A 84 19.78 0.88 8.22
CA ARG A 84 18.90 0.68 7.07
C ARG A 84 17.45 0.48 7.52
N ASN A 85 16.50 1.03 6.78
CA ASN A 85 15.06 0.82 6.95
C ASN A 85 14.53 1.13 8.37
N THR A 86 14.99 2.23 8.96
CA THR A 86 14.59 2.67 10.30
C THR A 86 13.29 3.46 10.33
N LEU A 87 12.90 4.09 9.22
CA LEU A 87 11.65 4.86 9.14
C LEU A 87 10.45 3.93 8.96
N GLU A 88 9.45 4.07 9.83
CA GLU A 88 8.17 3.37 9.69
C GLU A 88 7.18 4.19 8.88
N GLY A 89 6.67 3.60 7.81
CA GLY A 89 5.68 4.23 6.95
C GLY A 89 4.25 4.12 7.51
N PRO A 90 3.30 4.77 6.85
CA PRO A 90 1.90 4.74 7.23
C PRO A 90 1.28 3.34 7.14
N LYS A 91 0.28 3.12 7.99
CA LYS A 91 -0.54 1.89 7.96
C LYS A 91 -1.50 1.93 6.79
N PHE A 92 -1.71 0.78 6.18
CA PHE A 92 -2.67 0.58 5.09
C PHE A 92 -3.99 0.02 5.63
N ALA A 93 -5.14 0.46 5.09
CA ALA A 93 -6.42 -0.20 5.27
C ALA A 93 -7.33 0.04 4.06
N SER A 94 -7.95 -1.03 3.54
CA SER A 94 -8.93 -0.99 2.46
C SER A 94 -10.15 -1.83 2.81
N PHE A 95 -11.31 -1.35 2.41
CA PHE A 95 -12.56 -2.11 2.45
C PHE A 95 -13.16 -2.11 1.06
N ASP A 96 -13.30 -3.30 0.49
CA ASP A 96 -13.85 -3.50 -0.83
C ASP A 96 -15.19 -4.21 -0.72
N LEU A 97 -16.14 -3.82 -1.57
CA LEU A 97 -17.50 -4.37 -1.60
C LEU A 97 -17.86 -4.73 -3.03
N ARG A 98 -18.33 -5.96 -3.22
CA ARG A 98 -18.99 -6.39 -4.44
C ARG A 98 -20.45 -6.68 -4.16
N ILE A 99 -21.33 -6.14 -5.00
CA ILE A 99 -22.75 -6.43 -5.04
C ILE A 99 -23.03 -7.08 -6.39
N ALA A 100 -23.64 -8.25 -6.39
CA ALA A 100 -23.99 -8.94 -7.62
C ALA A 100 -25.45 -9.45 -7.55
N ARG A 101 -26.11 -9.50 -8.70
CA ARG A 101 -27.46 -10.05 -8.84
C ARG A 101 -27.57 -10.90 -10.09
N PRO A 102 -27.80 -12.21 -9.97
CA PRO A 102 -28.17 -13.05 -11.10
C PRO A 102 -29.63 -12.81 -11.50
N VAL A 103 -29.88 -12.73 -12.80
CA VAL A 103 -31.22 -12.56 -13.39
C VAL A 103 -31.37 -13.63 -14.47
N ARG A 104 -32.41 -14.40 -14.42
CA ARG A 104 -32.80 -15.34 -15.50
C ARG A 104 -33.50 -14.56 -16.60
N LEU A 105 -32.98 -14.64 -17.81
CA LEU A 105 -33.53 -13.98 -19.01
C LEU A 105 -34.36 -14.95 -19.86
N GLY A 106 -34.32 -16.23 -19.52
CA GLY A 106 -35.06 -17.30 -20.18
C GLY A 106 -34.71 -18.66 -19.57
N GLU A 107 -35.11 -19.74 -20.24
CA GLU A 107 -34.85 -21.11 -19.76
C GLU A 107 -33.36 -21.48 -19.79
N ARG A 108 -32.59 -20.94 -20.78
CA ARG A 108 -31.19 -21.29 -21.01
C ARG A 108 -30.23 -20.12 -20.81
N VAL A 109 -30.76 -18.91 -20.68
CA VAL A 109 -29.93 -17.69 -20.58
C VAL A 109 -30.06 -17.02 -19.23
N SER A 110 -28.97 -16.71 -18.61
CA SER A 110 -28.92 -15.89 -17.40
C SER A 110 -27.86 -14.80 -17.51
N ALA A 111 -28.12 -13.67 -16.89
CA ALA A 111 -27.19 -12.57 -16.73
C ALA A 111 -26.89 -12.34 -15.25
N GLU A 112 -25.65 -12.10 -14.91
CA GLU A 112 -25.26 -11.62 -13.59
C GLU A 112 -24.75 -10.19 -13.73
N PHE A 113 -25.43 -9.25 -13.11
CA PHE A 113 -25.00 -7.86 -13.00
C PHE A 113 -24.21 -7.69 -11.73
N SER A 114 -23.07 -7.00 -11.80
CA SER A 114 -22.25 -6.72 -10.63
C SER A 114 -21.81 -5.28 -10.57
N ALA A 115 -21.62 -4.78 -9.35
CA ALA A 115 -20.97 -3.52 -9.03
C ALA A 115 -19.89 -3.81 -7.99
N ASP A 116 -18.65 -3.47 -8.34
CA ASP A 116 -17.48 -3.58 -7.48
C ASP A 116 -17.06 -2.18 -7.02
N LEU A 117 -16.90 -2.02 -5.72
CA LEU A 117 -16.50 -0.79 -5.06
C LEU A 117 -15.18 -1.05 -4.33
N PHE A 118 -14.09 -0.55 -4.88
CA PHE A 118 -12.77 -0.65 -4.27
C PHE A 118 -12.49 0.56 -3.41
N ASN A 119 -11.82 0.36 -2.28
CA ASN A 119 -11.53 1.39 -1.31
C ASN A 119 -12.78 2.23 -0.96
N LEU A 120 -13.85 1.54 -0.52
CA LEU A 120 -15.20 2.10 -0.31
C LEU A 120 -15.20 3.40 0.49
N PHE A 121 -14.36 3.48 1.51
CA PHE A 121 -14.26 4.65 2.39
C PHE A 121 -13.34 5.75 1.86
N ASN A 122 -12.77 5.57 0.66
CA ASN A 122 -11.85 6.52 0.03
C ASN A 122 -10.68 6.92 0.94
N ARG A 123 -10.14 5.96 1.68
CA ARG A 123 -8.99 6.20 2.54
C ARG A 123 -7.76 6.45 1.68
N VAL A 124 -7.01 7.49 2.00
CA VAL A 124 -5.68 7.69 1.41
C VAL A 124 -4.72 6.69 2.04
N ASN A 125 -4.26 5.73 1.24
CA ASN A 125 -3.30 4.72 1.62
C ASN A 125 -1.95 5.04 0.98
N VAL A 126 -1.10 5.72 1.72
CA VAL A 126 0.23 6.12 1.26
C VAL A 126 1.09 4.89 1.01
N THR A 127 1.72 4.82 -0.16
CA THR A 127 2.57 3.71 -0.61
C THR A 127 4.04 4.05 -0.67
N ASP A 128 4.36 5.34 -0.80
CA ASP A 128 5.74 5.83 -0.80
C ASP A 128 5.85 7.18 -0.07
N LEU A 129 7.04 7.43 0.48
CA LEU A 129 7.38 8.62 1.26
C LEU A 129 8.61 9.32 0.67
N ASN A 130 8.69 10.62 0.83
CA ASN A 130 9.94 11.33 0.66
C ASN A 130 10.86 11.02 1.84
N THR A 131 11.89 10.24 1.59
CA THR A 131 12.82 9.75 2.60
C THR A 131 14.17 10.47 2.59
N VAL A 132 14.31 11.54 1.80
CA VAL A 132 15.51 12.38 1.77
C VAL A 132 15.48 13.34 2.96
N TYR A 133 16.43 13.18 3.88
CA TYR A 133 16.56 14.01 5.08
C TYR A 133 17.13 15.40 4.76
N GLY A 134 18.06 15.47 3.81
CA GLY A 134 18.64 16.71 3.32
C GLY A 134 19.93 17.14 3.98
N GLY A 135 20.57 16.24 4.72
CA GLY A 135 21.86 16.48 5.35
C GLY A 135 22.42 15.24 6.01
N ILE A 136 23.70 15.33 6.37
CA ILE A 136 24.44 14.24 7.00
C ILE A 136 24.36 14.24 8.53
N ASP A 137 24.02 15.38 9.12
CA ASP A 137 23.93 15.54 10.57
C ASP A 137 22.46 15.69 11.00
N LEU A 138 22.03 14.85 11.92
CA LEU A 138 20.67 14.88 12.47
C LEU A 138 20.41 16.08 13.39
N ASN A 139 21.47 16.72 13.89
CA ASN A 139 21.38 17.79 14.89
C ASN A 139 21.58 19.20 14.30
N VAL A 140 21.89 19.32 13.01
CA VAL A 140 22.16 20.60 12.36
C VAL A 140 20.94 21.08 11.58
N ALA A 141 20.39 22.23 11.95
CA ALA A 141 19.32 22.89 11.20
C ALA A 141 19.83 23.40 9.83
N PRO A 142 19.02 23.38 8.76
CA PRO A 142 17.57 23.14 8.74
C PRO A 142 17.13 21.68 8.52
N ASN A 143 17.75 20.73 9.11
CA ASN A 143 17.41 19.33 8.95
C ASN A 143 16.25 18.90 9.91
N PRO A 144 15.30 18.06 9.44
CA PRO A 144 15.18 17.61 8.06
C PRO A 144 14.71 18.72 7.11
N ILE A 145 14.94 18.53 5.80
CA ILE A 145 14.41 19.45 4.78
C ILE A 145 12.89 19.48 4.80
N LEU A 146 12.33 20.60 4.38
CA LEU A 146 10.90 20.71 4.13
C LEU A 146 10.46 19.64 3.12
N GLY A 147 9.50 18.83 3.52
CA GLY A 147 9.04 17.70 2.70
C GLY A 147 9.58 16.33 3.11
N PHE A 148 10.55 16.23 4.02
CA PHE A 148 10.91 14.94 4.61
C PHE A 148 9.69 14.25 5.25
N ASN A 149 9.58 12.94 5.06
CA ASN A 149 8.46 12.11 5.55
C ASN A 149 7.07 12.52 5.02
N THR A 150 7.01 13.25 3.92
CA THR A 150 5.74 13.57 3.25
C THR A 150 5.38 12.48 2.23
N PRO A 151 4.08 12.25 1.98
CA PRO A 151 3.63 11.30 0.96
C PRO A 151 4.14 11.69 -0.44
N ARG A 152 4.70 10.70 -1.16
CA ARG A 152 5.08 10.81 -2.57
C ARG A 152 4.13 10.07 -3.49
N ASP A 153 3.56 8.96 -2.97
CA ASP A 153 2.64 8.14 -3.74
C ASP A 153 1.59 7.51 -2.82
N ALA A 154 0.44 7.16 -3.39
CA ALA A 154 -0.66 6.53 -2.69
C ALA A 154 -1.30 5.44 -3.56
N ALA A 155 -1.88 4.43 -2.92
CA ALA A 155 -2.70 3.44 -3.59
C ALA A 155 -3.95 4.09 -4.19
N ASN A 156 -4.59 3.37 -5.11
CA ASN A 156 -5.75 3.86 -5.83
C ASN A 156 -6.83 4.43 -4.89
N PRO A 157 -7.42 5.57 -5.26
CA PRO A 157 -8.59 6.11 -4.57
C PRO A 157 -9.78 5.16 -4.75
N ARG A 158 -10.93 5.54 -4.21
CA ARG A 158 -12.17 4.80 -4.43
C ARG A 158 -12.48 4.65 -5.92
N GLN A 159 -12.73 3.41 -6.33
CA GLN A 159 -13.05 3.07 -7.72
C GLN A 159 -14.37 2.29 -7.76
N PHE A 160 -15.11 2.49 -8.84
CA PHE A 160 -16.33 1.75 -9.16
C PHE A 160 -16.12 1.02 -10.47
N GLN A 161 -16.49 -0.27 -10.47
CA GLN A 161 -16.48 -1.10 -11.66
C GLN A 161 -17.83 -1.79 -11.80
N TYR A 162 -18.42 -1.75 -12.99
CA TYR A 162 -19.64 -2.46 -13.31
C TYR A 162 -19.32 -3.63 -14.25
N GLY A 163 -19.98 -4.75 -14.01
CA GLY A 163 -19.80 -5.95 -14.81
C GLY A 163 -21.12 -6.62 -15.16
N VAL A 164 -21.16 -7.22 -16.36
CA VAL A 164 -22.24 -8.09 -16.80
C VAL A 164 -21.63 -9.40 -17.27
N LYS A 165 -22.08 -10.52 -16.72
CA LYS A 165 -21.69 -11.86 -17.11
C LYS A 165 -22.89 -12.62 -17.66
N LEU A 166 -22.82 -12.99 -18.93
CA LEU A 166 -23.85 -13.81 -19.58
C LEU A 166 -23.47 -15.30 -19.48
N ARG A 167 -24.47 -16.14 -19.25
CA ARG A 167 -24.36 -17.59 -19.28
C ARG A 167 -25.50 -18.12 -20.16
N PHE A 168 -25.16 -18.99 -21.10
CA PHE A 168 -26.06 -19.63 -22.03
C PHE A 168 -25.75 -21.12 -22.18
#